data_7c97a0b23003e66c125bd065ebb15552
#
_entry.id   7c97a0b23003e66c125bd065ebb15552
#
_cell.length_a   1.000
_cell.length_b   1.000
_cell.length_c   1.000
_cell.angle_alpha   90.00
_cell.angle_beta   90.00
_cell.angle_gamma   90.00
#
_symmetry.space_group_name_H-M   'P 1'
#
loop_
_entity.id
_entity.type
_entity.pdbx_description
1 polymer ?
#
loop_
_entity_poly.entity_id
_entity_poly.type
_entity_poly.pdbx_seq_one_letter_code
_entity_poly.pdbx_strand_id
1 'polypeptide(L)'
;MNDGFGDKRKKKMKNEKIYLYLDDTRTPKEGNWEVVRGYDEFVAHIRLNGLENYEVISLDHDLGESAMEEYYNNAKPNFEINYKNIVEKTGMDCARWLVAESMTKEIPLPQIYVHSANPIGSANIIGYINNYLKNQRLPTGCVSVKIPHTITVKQFYD
;
A
#
# COMPACT_ATOMS: atom_id res chain seq x y z
N MET A 1 -6.51 14.32 -34.54
CA MET A 1 -6.50 13.71 -34.10
C MET A 1 -5.80 13.16 -33.24
N ASN A 2 -5.62 13.10 -32.50
CA ASN A 2 -4.92 12.79 -31.80
C ASN A 2 -4.67 11.71 -31.42
N ASP A 3 -4.22 11.33 -31.41
CA ASP A 3 -3.89 10.36 -31.09
C ASP A 3 -3.93 10.03 -29.84
N GLY A 4 -4.31 9.77 -29.20
CA GLY A 4 -4.51 9.45 -27.85
C GLY A 4 -3.56 8.45 -27.21
N PHE A 5 -2.46 8.23 -27.83
CA PHE A 5 -1.53 7.23 -27.28
C PHE A 5 -0.94 7.64 -25.95
N GLY A 6 -0.62 8.92 -25.79
CA GLY A 6 -0.06 9.42 -24.56
C GLY A 6 -1.03 9.38 -23.41
N ASP A 7 -2.32 9.41 -23.69
CA ASP A 7 -3.34 9.52 -22.67
C ASP A 7 -3.89 8.19 -22.21
N LYS A 8 -3.66 7.12 -22.94
CA LYS A 8 -4.23 5.82 -22.60
C LYS A 8 -3.86 5.35 -21.20
N ARG A 9 -2.66 5.68 -20.76
CA ARG A 9 -2.20 5.26 -19.43
C ARG A 9 -2.78 6.12 -18.32
N LYS A 10 -3.26 7.29 -18.64
CA LYS A 10 -3.72 8.27 -17.65
C LYS A 10 -5.22 8.37 -17.56
N LYS A 11 -5.92 8.03 -18.65
CA LYS A 11 -7.36 8.17 -18.69
C LYS A 11 -8.03 6.93 -18.17
N LYS A 12 -8.72 7.06 -17.09
CA LYS A 12 -9.67 6.07 -16.62
C LYS A 12 -11.07 6.55 -16.96
N MET A 13 -11.94 5.61 -17.29
CA MET A 13 -13.36 5.92 -17.44
C MET A 13 -13.87 6.55 -16.15
N LYS A 14 -14.80 7.49 -16.26
CA LYS A 14 -15.33 8.18 -15.07
C LYS A 14 -15.82 7.24 -13.98
N ASN A 15 -16.35 6.09 -14.37
CA ASN A 15 -16.94 5.14 -13.44
C ASN A 15 -15.97 4.06 -12.98
N GLU A 16 -14.75 4.05 -13.54
CA GLU A 16 -13.77 3.05 -13.18
C GLU A 16 -13.01 3.48 -11.94
N LYS A 17 -13.02 2.62 -10.95
CA LYS A 17 -12.21 2.81 -9.76
C LYS A 17 -10.89 2.07 -9.91
N ILE A 18 -9.88 2.58 -9.23
CA ILE A 18 -8.52 2.06 -9.30
C ILE A 18 -8.31 1.04 -8.17
N TYR A 19 -7.66 -0.06 -8.53
CA TYR A 19 -7.14 -1.05 -7.58
C TYR A 19 -5.64 -0.86 -7.53
N LEU A 20 -5.12 -0.43 -6.38
CA LEU A 20 -3.70 -0.12 -6.22
C LEU A 20 -3.01 -1.16 -5.34
N TYR A 21 -1.87 -1.64 -5.79
CA TYR A 21 -1.09 -2.67 -5.12
C TYR A 21 0.31 -2.13 -4.80
N LEU A 22 0.63 -2.06 -3.53
CA LEU A 22 1.94 -1.59 -3.06
C LEU A 22 2.78 -2.77 -2.62
N ASP A 23 3.88 -3.01 -3.32
CA ASP A 23 4.79 -4.10 -2.99
C ASP A 23 6.10 -3.87 -3.73
N ASP A 24 7.22 -4.00 -3.07
CA ASP A 24 8.51 -3.72 -3.69
C ASP A 24 8.95 -4.80 -4.69
N THR A 25 8.43 -6.02 -4.59
CA THR A 25 8.88 -7.14 -5.43
C THR A 25 7.77 -7.99 -6.04
N ARG A 26 6.60 -8.02 -5.41
CA ARG A 26 5.52 -8.93 -5.85
C ARG A 26 4.52 -8.22 -6.74
N THR A 27 3.92 -8.97 -7.65
CA THR A 27 2.89 -8.46 -8.56
C THR A 27 1.70 -9.42 -8.54
N PRO A 28 0.46 -8.92 -8.41
CA PRO A 28 -0.70 -9.79 -8.41
C PRO A 28 -0.80 -10.56 -9.73
N LYS A 29 -1.19 -11.83 -9.65
CA LYS A 29 -1.36 -12.67 -10.83
C LYS A 29 -2.63 -12.37 -11.60
N GLU A 30 -3.66 -11.92 -10.89
CA GLU A 30 -4.97 -11.72 -11.46
C GLU A 30 -5.51 -10.36 -11.06
N GLY A 31 -6.46 -9.87 -11.83
CA GLY A 31 -7.09 -8.58 -11.57
C GLY A 31 -6.39 -7.44 -12.29
N ASN A 32 -7.02 -6.30 -12.25
CA ASN A 32 -6.53 -5.11 -12.96
C ASN A 32 -5.89 -4.14 -11.98
N TRP A 33 -4.85 -4.61 -11.32
CA TRP A 33 -4.13 -3.83 -10.32
C TRP A 33 -3.11 -2.91 -10.96
N GLU A 34 -3.06 -1.67 -10.49
CA GLU A 34 -1.93 -0.79 -10.74
C GLU A 34 -0.93 -1.00 -9.63
N VAL A 35 0.35 -1.12 -9.97
CA VAL A 35 1.38 -1.53 -9.02
C VAL A 35 2.36 -0.39 -8.78
N VAL A 36 2.63 -0.11 -7.51
CA VAL A 36 3.66 0.84 -7.09
C VAL A 36 4.65 0.12 -6.17
N ARG A 37 5.91 0.55 -6.22
CA ARG A 37 7.01 -0.20 -5.62
C ARG A 37 7.54 0.41 -4.33
N GLY A 38 7.14 1.62 -3.97
CA GLY A 38 7.62 2.26 -2.76
C GLY A 38 6.75 3.43 -2.36
N TYR A 39 7.15 4.08 -1.26
CA TYR A 39 6.39 5.17 -0.68
C TYR A 39 6.21 6.35 -1.64
N ASP A 40 7.28 6.78 -2.30
CA ASP A 40 7.20 7.96 -3.16
C ASP A 40 6.29 7.72 -4.35
N GLU A 41 6.38 6.55 -4.99
CA GLU A 41 5.47 6.18 -6.06
C GLU A 41 4.02 6.09 -5.59
N PHE A 42 3.83 5.55 -4.40
CA PHE A 42 2.52 5.40 -3.79
C PHE A 42 1.84 6.76 -3.62
N VAL A 43 2.55 7.69 -2.97
CA VAL A 43 2.04 9.03 -2.73
C VAL A 43 1.77 9.76 -4.04
N ALA A 44 2.70 9.69 -4.99
CA ALA A 44 2.55 10.35 -6.28
C ALA A 44 1.35 9.81 -7.06
N HIS A 45 1.14 8.50 -7.01
CA HIS A 45 0.02 7.85 -7.70
C HIS A 45 -1.32 8.36 -7.18
N ILE A 46 -1.46 8.44 -5.86
CA ILE A 46 -2.71 8.87 -5.25
C ILE A 46 -2.92 10.37 -5.43
N ARG A 47 -1.86 11.16 -5.34
CA ARG A 47 -1.98 12.60 -5.60
C ARG A 47 -2.40 12.90 -7.03
N LEU A 48 -1.89 12.12 -7.99
CA LEU A 48 -2.24 12.29 -9.40
C LEU A 48 -3.71 11.96 -9.67
N ASN A 49 -4.21 10.89 -9.08
CA ASN A 49 -5.53 10.36 -9.41
C ASN A 49 -6.65 10.81 -8.47
N GLY A 50 -6.32 11.18 -7.24
CA GLY A 50 -7.29 11.51 -6.21
C GLY A 50 -7.76 10.30 -5.43
N LEU A 51 -7.72 10.40 -4.10
CA LEU A 51 -8.06 9.27 -3.22
C LEU A 51 -9.48 8.74 -3.46
N GLU A 52 -10.40 9.61 -3.83
CA GLU A 52 -11.79 9.26 -4.09
C GLU A 52 -11.96 8.29 -5.27
N ASN A 53 -10.94 8.15 -6.10
CA ASN A 53 -11.01 7.32 -7.30
C ASN A 53 -10.48 5.89 -7.09
N TYR A 54 -10.21 5.51 -5.86
CA TYR A 54 -9.71 4.17 -5.54
C TYR A 54 -10.82 3.30 -4.97
N GLU A 55 -10.89 2.06 -5.49
CA GLU A 55 -11.79 1.04 -4.95
C GLU A 55 -11.12 0.29 -3.81
N VAL A 56 -9.89 -0.15 -4.05
CA VAL A 56 -9.10 -0.93 -3.10
C VAL A 56 -7.65 -0.48 -3.16
N ILE A 57 -7.03 -0.37 -2.00
CA ILE A 57 -5.58 -0.19 -1.88
C ILE A 57 -5.06 -1.33 -1.03
N SER A 58 -4.13 -2.12 -1.58
CA SER A 58 -3.54 -3.24 -0.86
C SER A 58 -2.09 -2.94 -0.54
N LEU A 59 -1.74 -3.05 0.73
CA LEU A 59 -0.44 -2.61 1.25
C LEU A 59 0.44 -3.78 1.67
N ASP A 60 1.68 -3.76 1.24
CA ASP A 60 2.75 -4.50 1.88
C ASP A 60 3.33 -3.64 3.00
N HIS A 61 3.99 -4.26 3.97
CA HIS A 61 4.66 -3.53 5.04
C HIS A 61 6.13 -3.28 4.70
N ASP A 62 6.86 -4.33 4.34
CA ASP A 62 8.30 -4.26 4.12
C ASP A 62 8.56 -3.87 2.67
N LEU A 63 9.17 -2.71 2.47
CA LEU A 63 9.37 -2.16 1.13
C LEU A 63 10.85 -2.05 0.78
N GLY A 64 11.71 -2.80 1.48
CA GLY A 64 13.12 -2.82 1.21
C GLY A 64 13.87 -3.77 2.12
N GLU A 65 15.19 -3.78 1.96
CA GLU A 65 16.05 -4.74 2.64
C GLU A 65 16.11 -4.51 4.14
N SER A 66 16.22 -3.25 4.59
CA SER A 66 16.35 -2.99 6.02
C SER A 66 15.09 -3.34 6.80
N ALA A 67 13.91 -3.22 6.18
CA ALA A 67 12.66 -3.65 6.80
C ALA A 67 12.63 -5.17 6.96
N MET A 68 13.10 -5.91 5.95
CA MET A 68 13.19 -7.36 6.04
C MET A 68 14.19 -7.79 7.11
N GLU A 69 15.33 -7.13 7.18
CA GLU A 69 16.34 -7.42 8.21
C GLU A 69 15.77 -7.16 9.61
N GLU A 70 15.07 -6.06 9.79
CA GLU A 70 14.44 -5.76 11.08
C GLU A 70 13.43 -6.85 11.45
N TYR A 71 12.66 -7.31 10.47
CA TYR A 71 11.69 -8.37 10.74
C TYR A 71 12.38 -9.64 11.24
N TYR A 72 13.36 -10.14 10.51
CA TYR A 72 14.01 -11.40 10.87
C TYR A 72 14.86 -11.29 12.13
N ASN A 73 15.55 -10.17 12.34
CA ASN A 73 16.50 -10.04 13.43
C ASN A 73 15.86 -9.61 14.74
N ASN A 74 14.74 -8.92 14.70
CA ASN A 74 14.12 -8.35 15.89
C ASN A 74 12.63 -8.63 16.00
N ALA A 75 11.86 -8.25 15.01
CA ALA A 75 10.39 -8.32 15.13
C ALA A 75 9.88 -9.75 15.25
N LYS A 76 10.44 -10.67 14.48
CA LYS A 76 10.02 -12.06 14.51
C LYS A 76 10.27 -12.72 15.88
N PRO A 77 11.46 -12.61 16.49
CA PRO A 77 11.67 -13.17 17.82
C PRO A 77 11.01 -12.39 18.95
N ASN A 78 10.86 -11.07 18.82
CA ASN A 78 10.43 -10.21 19.93
C ASN A 78 9.01 -9.65 19.77
N PHE A 79 8.35 -9.90 18.66
CA PHE A 79 6.98 -9.45 18.35
C PHE A 79 6.81 -7.93 18.35
N GLU A 80 7.88 -7.19 18.08
CA GLU A 80 7.86 -5.73 18.06
C GLU A 80 8.83 -5.21 17.04
N ILE A 81 8.39 -4.22 16.23
CA ILE A 81 9.23 -3.61 15.21
C ILE A 81 9.85 -2.34 15.77
N ASN A 82 11.18 -2.23 15.63
CA ASN A 82 11.87 -0.98 15.90
C ASN A 82 12.07 -0.23 14.58
N TYR A 83 11.18 0.71 14.30
CA TYR A 83 11.21 1.46 13.05
C TYR A 83 12.48 2.31 12.88
N LYS A 84 13.20 2.58 13.96
CA LYS A 84 14.47 3.31 13.88
C LYS A 84 15.55 2.52 13.15
N ASN A 85 15.40 1.20 13.09
CA ASN A 85 16.34 0.34 12.37
C ASN A 85 16.04 0.26 10.87
N ILE A 86 14.94 0.84 10.43
CA ILE A 86 14.50 0.76 9.04
C ILE A 86 14.82 2.06 8.32
N VAL A 87 15.57 1.96 7.23
CA VAL A 87 16.04 3.13 6.48
C VAL A 87 14.98 3.62 5.51
N GLU A 88 14.40 2.70 4.73
CA GLU A 88 13.37 3.05 3.76
C GLU A 88 12.02 3.24 4.44
N LYS A 89 11.13 3.98 3.80
CA LYS A 89 9.76 4.09 4.28
C LYS A 89 9.01 2.78 4.03
N THR A 90 8.13 2.44 4.96
CA THR A 90 7.39 1.17 4.95
C THR A 90 5.93 1.39 4.60
N GLY A 91 5.19 0.29 4.49
CA GLY A 91 3.74 0.35 4.35
C GLY A 91 3.05 1.03 5.53
N MET A 92 3.69 1.03 6.71
CA MET A 92 3.16 1.78 7.85
C MET A 92 3.20 3.29 7.58
N ASP A 93 4.26 3.78 6.96
CA ASP A 93 4.35 5.18 6.54
C ASP A 93 3.26 5.51 5.51
N CYS A 94 2.99 4.59 4.59
CA CYS A 94 1.92 4.75 3.61
C CYS A 94 0.55 4.81 4.28
N ALA A 95 0.32 3.95 5.27
CA ALA A 95 -0.93 3.95 6.03
C ALA A 95 -1.13 5.27 6.77
N ARG A 96 -0.07 5.79 7.38
CA ARG A 96 -0.13 7.09 8.05
C ARG A 96 -0.45 8.22 7.08
N TRP A 97 0.18 8.17 5.91
CA TRP A 97 -0.08 9.17 4.87
C TRP A 97 -1.53 9.11 4.38
N LEU A 98 -2.06 7.89 4.18
CA LEU A 98 -3.45 7.70 3.76
C LEU A 98 -4.44 8.30 4.75
N VAL A 99 -4.23 8.05 6.04
CA VAL A 99 -5.10 8.59 7.08
C VAL A 99 -5.02 10.11 7.08
N ALA A 100 -3.81 10.67 6.99
CA ALA A 100 -3.63 12.12 6.95
C ALA A 100 -4.31 12.74 5.73
N GLU A 101 -4.21 12.10 4.58
CA GLU A 101 -4.84 12.58 3.34
C GLU A 101 -6.36 12.53 3.44
N SER A 102 -6.89 11.42 3.97
CA SER A 102 -8.33 11.27 4.20
C SER A 102 -8.88 12.34 5.13
N MET A 103 -8.18 12.59 6.22
CA MET A 103 -8.58 13.62 7.19
C MET A 103 -8.51 15.01 6.60
N THR A 104 -7.39 15.36 5.99
CA THR A 104 -7.14 16.70 5.48
C THR A 104 -8.10 17.08 4.37
N LYS A 105 -8.38 16.15 3.47
CA LYS A 105 -9.25 16.40 2.32
C LYS A 105 -10.70 16.01 2.56
N GLU A 106 -11.00 15.46 3.71
CA GLU A 106 -12.34 14.98 4.07
C GLU A 106 -12.89 14.01 3.04
N ILE A 107 -12.03 13.07 2.61
CA ILE A 107 -12.39 12.02 1.67
C ILE A 107 -12.32 10.68 2.40
N PRO A 108 -13.40 9.87 2.38
CA PRO A 108 -13.36 8.55 3.04
C PRO A 108 -12.26 7.67 2.45
N LEU A 109 -11.66 6.84 3.30
CA LEU A 109 -10.71 5.84 2.81
C LEU A 109 -11.43 4.80 1.95
N PRO A 110 -10.79 4.35 0.86
CA PRO A 110 -11.29 3.19 0.14
C PRO A 110 -11.08 1.93 0.99
N GLN A 111 -11.49 0.77 0.48
CA GLN A 111 -11.19 -0.49 1.14
C GLN A 111 -9.68 -0.67 1.19
N ILE A 112 -9.15 -0.95 2.38
CA ILE A 112 -7.70 -1.16 2.56
C ILE A 112 -7.48 -2.64 2.89
N TYR A 113 -6.60 -3.27 2.13
CA TYR A 113 -6.11 -4.62 2.41
C TYR A 113 -4.65 -4.55 2.81
N VAL A 114 -4.20 -5.53 3.57
CA VAL A 114 -2.79 -5.72 3.87
C VAL A 114 -2.42 -7.14 3.46
N HIS A 115 -1.42 -7.27 2.61
CA HIS A 115 -1.00 -8.55 2.06
C HIS A 115 0.44 -8.91 2.43
N SER A 116 0.97 -8.29 3.48
CA SER A 116 2.36 -8.46 3.88
C SER A 116 2.64 -9.85 4.46
N ALA A 117 3.84 -10.36 4.19
CA ALA A 117 4.35 -11.58 4.82
C ALA A 117 4.83 -11.34 6.25
N ASN A 118 4.87 -10.09 6.71
CA ASN A 118 5.28 -9.70 8.05
C ASN A 118 4.03 -9.54 8.92
N PRO A 119 3.69 -10.52 9.78
CA PRO A 119 2.45 -10.43 10.56
C PRO A 119 2.45 -9.31 11.60
N ILE A 120 3.62 -8.93 12.12
CA ILE A 120 3.72 -7.84 13.09
C ILE A 120 3.46 -6.50 12.35
N GLY A 121 4.08 -6.32 11.19
CA GLY A 121 3.85 -5.15 10.37
C GLY A 121 2.40 -5.05 9.91
N SER A 122 1.81 -6.18 9.51
CA SER A 122 0.39 -6.23 9.12
C SER A 122 -0.50 -5.78 10.28
N ALA A 123 -0.26 -6.31 11.48
CA ALA A 123 -1.05 -5.93 12.66
C ALA A 123 -0.93 -4.45 12.97
N ASN A 124 0.25 -3.88 12.79
CA ASN A 124 0.47 -2.45 13.03
C ASN A 124 -0.35 -1.59 12.06
N ILE A 125 -0.34 -1.94 10.77
CA ILE A 125 -1.11 -1.21 9.76
C ILE A 125 -2.61 -1.35 10.03
N ILE A 126 -3.08 -2.57 10.21
CA ILE A 126 -4.50 -2.87 10.44
C ILE A 126 -5.00 -2.14 11.68
N GLY A 127 -4.24 -2.18 12.76
CA GLY A 127 -4.60 -1.50 13.98
C GLY A 127 -4.71 0.00 13.81
N TYR A 128 -3.76 0.59 13.12
CA TYR A 128 -3.74 2.03 12.90
C TYR A 128 -4.95 2.50 12.09
N ILE A 129 -5.20 1.83 10.96
CA ILE A 129 -6.31 2.21 10.08
C ILE A 129 -7.66 1.95 10.72
N ASN A 130 -7.83 0.80 11.37
CA ASN A 130 -9.10 0.48 12.02
C ASN A 130 -9.37 1.40 13.22
N ASN A 131 -8.33 1.83 13.91
CA ASN A 131 -8.50 2.81 14.99
C ASN A 131 -9.02 4.14 14.43
N TYR A 132 -8.48 4.59 13.29
CA TYR A 132 -8.98 5.80 12.63
C TYR A 132 -10.45 5.65 12.23
N LEU A 133 -10.80 4.53 11.56
CA LEU A 133 -12.17 4.29 11.11
C LEU A 133 -13.14 4.24 12.29
N LYS A 134 -12.73 3.60 13.40
CA LYS A 134 -13.55 3.52 14.60
C LYS A 134 -13.82 4.89 15.18
N ASN A 135 -12.79 5.76 15.24
CA ASN A 135 -12.94 7.10 15.79
C ASN A 135 -13.82 7.97 14.89
N GLN A 136 -13.92 7.68 13.61
CA GLN A 136 -14.83 8.35 12.70
C GLN A 136 -16.22 7.73 12.67
N ARG A 137 -16.47 6.72 13.54
CA ARG A 137 -17.72 5.96 13.60
C ARG A 137 -18.02 5.27 12.27
N LEU A 138 -16.98 4.90 11.53
CA LEU A 138 -17.11 4.15 10.28
C LEU A 138 -16.89 2.67 10.57
N PRO A 139 -17.45 1.78 9.73
CA PRO A 139 -17.17 0.35 9.89
C PRO A 139 -15.67 0.09 9.77
N THR A 140 -15.14 -0.77 10.63
CA THR A 140 -13.76 -1.21 10.50
C THR A 140 -13.65 -2.11 9.28
N GLY A 141 -12.69 -1.82 8.41
CA GLY A 141 -12.62 -2.51 7.12
C GLY A 141 -11.23 -2.89 6.66
N CYS A 142 -10.20 -2.52 7.42
CA CYS A 142 -8.84 -2.90 7.05
C CYS A 142 -8.57 -4.33 7.49
N VAL A 143 -8.28 -5.21 6.55
CA VAL A 143 -8.10 -6.64 6.82
C VAL A 143 -6.87 -7.17 6.09
N SER A 144 -6.33 -8.27 6.62
CA SER A 144 -5.27 -9.01 5.98
C SER A 144 -5.86 -9.92 4.90
N VAL A 145 -5.24 -9.93 3.72
CA VAL A 145 -5.72 -10.69 2.57
C VAL A 145 -4.52 -11.37 1.91
N LYS A 146 -4.74 -12.58 1.43
CA LYS A 146 -3.75 -13.28 0.61
C LYS A 146 -4.09 -13.05 -0.85
N ILE A 147 -3.18 -12.41 -1.57
CA ILE A 147 -3.35 -12.14 -2.99
C ILE A 147 -2.33 -12.98 -3.76
N PRO A 148 -2.78 -13.86 -4.67
CA PRO A 148 -1.84 -14.62 -5.50
C PRO A 148 -0.93 -13.67 -6.27
N HIS A 149 0.36 -13.93 -6.24
CA HIS A 149 1.35 -13.01 -6.80
C HIS A 149 2.50 -13.75 -7.47
N THR A 150 3.22 -13.03 -8.31
CA THR A 150 4.54 -13.42 -8.81
C THR A 150 5.58 -12.53 -8.16
N ILE A 151 6.77 -13.08 -7.95
CA ILE A 151 7.88 -12.31 -7.41
C ILE A 151 8.73 -11.83 -8.58
N THR A 152 8.96 -10.51 -8.62
CA THR A 152 9.90 -9.96 -9.59
C THR A 152 11.29 -10.21 -9.05
N VAL A 153 12.04 -11.04 -9.74
CA VAL A 153 13.43 -11.29 -9.38
C VAL A 153 14.22 -10.06 -9.75
N LYS A 154 14.79 -9.41 -8.75
CA LYS A 154 15.73 -8.33 -9.02
C LYS A 154 16.94 -8.95 -9.73
N GLN A 155 17.27 -8.40 -10.87
CA GLN A 155 18.48 -8.81 -11.55
C GLN A 155 19.65 -8.17 -10.83
N PHE A 156 20.39 -8.99 -10.10
CA PHE A 156 21.53 -8.50 -9.32
C PHE A 156 22.74 -8.14 -10.18
N TYR A 157 22.62 -8.23 -11.47
CA TYR A 157 23.73 -8.02 -12.40
C TYR A 157 23.57 -6.78 -13.26
N ASP A 158 22.64 -5.94 -12.93
CA ASP A 158 22.43 -4.69 -13.67
C ASP A 158 23.42 -3.62 -13.27
#